data_89bf8509f7ef7d80ca3fbc9026a48ef5
#
_entry.id   89bf8509f7ef7d80ca3fbc9026a48ef5
#
_cell.length_a   1.000
_cell.length_b   1.000
_cell.length_c   1.000
_cell.angle_alpha   90.00
_cell.angle_beta   90.00
_cell.angle_gamma   90.00
#
_symmetry.space_group_name_H-M   'P 1'
#
loop_
_entity.id
_entity.type
_entity.pdbx_description
1 polymer ?
#
loop_
_entity_poly.entity_id
_entity_poly.type
_entity_poly.pdbx_seq_one_letter_code
_entity_poly.pdbx_strand_id
1 'polypeptide(L)'
;GYIGSHTCIELIEAGYDVVIVDNFYNSCPEAVRRVEKIVGKEIKVYEADIRDAKAMKDIFEKEDISAVIHFAGLKAVGESVAKPLEYYDNNIGGTLALCEVMKNNGCKKIVFSSSATVYGTDNISPLKESMKTGGTTNPYGTTKYMIEIILDDFHKADKEWGVTLLRYFNPVGAHKSGRIGEDPKGIPNNLMPYISQVAVGKLEKLGVFGDDY
;
A
#
# COMPACT_ATOMS: atom_id res chain seq x y z
N GLY A 1 5.00 4.81 3.99
CA GLY A 1 3.90 5.75 4.12
C GLY A 1 2.95 5.42 5.28
N TYR A 2 1.72 5.97 5.29
CA TYR A 2 0.77 5.91 6.41
C TYR A 2 0.48 4.50 6.92
N ILE A 3 -0.11 3.63 6.09
CA ILE A 3 -0.47 2.28 6.50
C ILE A 3 0.78 1.47 6.86
N GLY A 4 1.82 1.54 6.02
CA GLY A 4 3.07 0.80 6.23
C GLY A 4 3.74 1.13 7.56
N SER A 5 3.80 2.41 7.95
CA SER A 5 4.42 2.80 9.23
C SER A 5 3.69 2.24 10.44
N HIS A 6 2.34 2.22 10.43
CA HIS A 6 1.55 1.60 11.49
C HIS A 6 1.74 0.09 11.52
N THR A 7 1.73 -0.56 10.34
CA THR A 7 1.96 -2.00 10.22
C THR A 7 3.33 -2.42 10.75
N CYS A 8 4.39 -1.61 10.49
CA CYS A 8 5.72 -1.89 11.03
C CYS A 8 5.75 -1.94 12.56
N ILE A 9 5.01 -1.04 13.24
CA ILE A 9 4.94 -1.06 14.71
C ILE A 9 4.30 -2.35 15.18
N GLU A 10 3.14 -2.71 14.65
CA GLU A 10 2.40 -3.92 15.04
C GLU A 10 3.24 -5.19 14.81
N LEU A 11 3.95 -5.27 13.67
CA LEU A 11 4.82 -6.40 13.38
C LEU A 11 5.99 -6.51 14.37
N ILE A 12 6.67 -5.39 14.67
CA ILE A 12 7.79 -5.38 15.61
C ILE A 12 7.33 -5.72 17.02
N GLU A 13 6.19 -5.17 17.46
CA GLU A 13 5.60 -5.48 18.76
C GLU A 13 5.14 -6.94 18.84
N ALA A 14 4.74 -7.56 17.71
CA ALA A 14 4.43 -8.98 17.60
C ALA A 14 5.69 -9.89 17.52
N GLY A 15 6.90 -9.31 17.51
CA GLY A 15 8.16 -10.06 17.53
C GLY A 15 8.73 -10.40 16.14
N TYR A 16 8.22 -9.79 15.08
CA TYR A 16 8.80 -9.96 13.74
C TYR A 16 9.99 -9.02 13.51
N ASP A 17 10.98 -9.48 12.76
CA ASP A 17 12.00 -8.63 12.20
C ASP A 17 11.49 -7.99 10.90
N VAL A 18 11.63 -6.68 10.80
CA VAL A 18 11.09 -5.87 9.69
C VAL A 18 12.22 -5.26 8.88
N VAL A 19 12.13 -5.40 7.58
CA VAL A 19 12.95 -4.69 6.58
C VAL A 19 12.02 -3.81 5.75
N ILE A 20 12.35 -2.54 5.58
CA ILE A 20 11.56 -1.59 4.80
C ILE A 20 12.26 -1.33 3.47
N VAL A 21 11.52 -1.40 2.38
CA VAL A 21 11.91 -0.91 1.06
C VAL A 21 10.91 0.17 0.64
N ASP A 22 11.38 1.38 0.37
CA ASP A 22 10.54 2.52 -0.04
C ASP A 22 11.38 3.45 -0.92
N ASN A 23 10.86 3.95 -2.03
CA ASN A 23 11.53 4.94 -2.88
C ASN A 23 11.26 6.38 -2.42
N PHE A 24 10.51 6.55 -1.35
CA PHE A 24 10.11 7.83 -0.75
C PHE A 24 9.44 8.82 -1.71
N TYR A 25 8.88 8.35 -2.81
CA TYR A 25 8.18 9.18 -3.78
C TYR A 25 6.99 9.92 -3.14
N ASN A 26 6.12 9.19 -2.40
CA ASN A 26 4.95 9.73 -1.71
C ASN A 26 4.97 9.50 -0.20
N SER A 27 6.10 9.14 0.35
CA SER A 27 6.37 8.92 1.77
C SER A 27 7.54 9.79 2.26
N CYS A 28 7.95 9.62 3.51
CA CYS A 28 9.00 10.42 4.11
C CYS A 28 9.86 9.56 5.04
N PRO A 29 11.20 9.65 5.00
CA PRO A 29 12.09 8.95 5.93
C PRO A 29 11.81 9.27 7.41
N GLU A 30 11.28 10.46 7.69
CA GLU A 30 10.89 10.84 9.05
C GLU A 30 9.84 9.89 9.65
N ALA A 31 8.96 9.32 8.84
CA ALA A 31 7.99 8.34 9.30
C ALA A 31 8.70 7.10 9.90
N VAL A 32 9.78 6.64 9.27
CA VAL A 32 10.58 5.51 9.79
C VAL A 32 11.25 5.88 11.11
N ARG A 33 11.91 7.04 11.19
CA ARG A 33 12.55 7.50 12.43
C ARG A 33 11.56 7.60 13.60
N ARG A 34 10.31 7.96 13.31
CA ARG A 34 9.25 8.01 14.33
C ARG A 34 8.81 6.62 14.75
N VAL A 35 8.71 5.67 13.81
CA VAL A 35 8.47 4.26 14.14
C VAL A 35 9.58 3.73 15.05
N GLU A 36 10.85 3.92 14.69
CA GLU A 36 12.00 3.51 15.51
C GLU A 36 11.94 4.07 16.94
N LYS A 37 11.58 5.37 17.07
CA LYS A 37 11.40 6.00 18.40
C LYS A 37 10.23 5.43 19.19
N ILE A 38 9.19 4.91 18.53
CA ILE A 38 8.03 4.31 19.19
C ILE A 38 8.40 2.91 19.67
N VAL A 39 9.01 2.10 18.82
CA VAL A 39 9.34 0.70 19.13
C VAL A 39 10.67 0.52 19.87
N GLY A 40 11.51 1.58 19.94
CA GLY A 40 12.82 1.54 20.61
C GLY A 40 13.86 0.65 19.91
N LYS A 41 13.68 0.39 18.61
CA LYS A 41 14.55 -0.50 17.81
C LYS A 41 14.84 0.15 16.47
N GLU A 42 16.08 0.06 15.99
CA GLU A 42 16.45 0.45 14.63
C GLU A 42 15.85 -0.51 13.61
N ILE A 43 15.47 0.03 12.47
CA ILE A 43 14.85 -0.73 11.36
C ILE A 43 15.74 -0.62 10.13
N LYS A 44 16.01 -1.75 9.50
CA LYS A 44 16.75 -1.77 8.22
C LYS A 44 15.87 -1.16 7.13
N VAL A 45 16.38 -0.11 6.48
CA VAL A 45 15.68 0.62 5.42
C VAL A 45 16.54 0.63 4.16
N TYR A 46 15.93 0.28 3.05
CA TYR A 46 16.53 0.37 1.72
C TYR A 46 15.73 1.37 0.89
N GLU A 47 16.38 2.44 0.46
CA GLU A 47 15.79 3.37 -0.50
C GLU A 47 15.94 2.78 -1.90
N ALA A 48 14.86 2.17 -2.41
CA ALA A 48 14.84 1.53 -3.71
C ALA A 48 13.43 1.53 -4.31
N ASP A 49 13.36 1.50 -5.63
CA ASP A 49 12.11 1.31 -6.37
C ASP A 49 11.89 -0.18 -6.61
N ILE A 50 10.67 -0.67 -6.38
CA ILE A 50 10.33 -2.08 -6.61
C ILE A 50 10.48 -2.52 -8.07
N ARG A 51 10.54 -1.58 -9.02
CA ARG A 51 10.80 -1.84 -10.44
C ARG A 51 12.28 -2.06 -10.74
N ASP A 52 13.17 -1.67 -9.83
CA ASP A 52 14.60 -1.96 -9.95
C ASP A 52 14.88 -3.40 -9.50
N ALA A 53 14.76 -4.33 -10.46
CA ALA A 53 14.96 -5.75 -10.22
C ALA A 53 16.34 -6.08 -9.64
N LYS A 54 17.39 -5.29 -9.98
CA LYS A 54 18.73 -5.48 -9.43
C LYS A 54 18.79 -5.09 -7.97
N ALA A 55 18.33 -3.89 -7.62
CA ALA A 55 18.30 -3.44 -6.23
C ALA A 55 17.45 -4.38 -5.36
N MET A 56 16.29 -4.81 -5.85
CA MET A 56 15.44 -5.76 -5.15
C MET A 56 16.12 -7.11 -4.95
N LYS A 57 16.80 -7.65 -5.97
CA LYS A 57 17.57 -8.88 -5.85
C LYS A 57 18.67 -8.77 -4.80
N ASP A 58 19.48 -7.69 -4.85
CA ASP A 58 20.56 -7.45 -3.90
C ASP A 58 20.04 -7.39 -2.44
N ILE A 59 18.83 -6.84 -2.23
CA ILE A 59 18.19 -6.80 -0.91
C ILE A 59 17.78 -8.21 -0.46
N PHE A 60 17.13 -9.00 -1.32
CA PHE A 60 16.71 -10.36 -0.98
C PHE A 60 17.88 -11.33 -0.77
N GLU A 61 19.01 -11.13 -1.45
CA GLU A 61 20.23 -11.92 -1.22
C GLU A 61 20.92 -11.55 0.11
N LYS A 62 20.76 -10.32 0.56
CA LYS A 62 21.35 -9.81 1.80
C LYS A 62 20.51 -10.09 3.04
N GLU A 63 19.19 -10.09 2.89
CA GLU A 63 18.23 -10.24 3.97
C GLU A 63 17.45 -11.56 3.80
N ASP A 64 17.27 -12.29 4.90
CA ASP A 64 16.48 -13.53 4.91
C ASP A 64 14.98 -13.18 4.98
N ILE A 65 14.38 -12.90 3.81
CA ILE A 65 12.99 -12.46 3.69
C ILE A 65 12.06 -13.67 3.60
N SER A 66 11.26 -13.89 4.63
CA SER A 66 10.30 -15.00 4.69
C SER A 66 8.91 -14.66 4.15
N ALA A 67 8.54 -13.37 4.14
CA ALA A 67 7.26 -12.89 3.61
C ALA A 67 7.35 -11.41 3.22
N VAL A 68 6.47 -10.98 2.32
CA VAL A 68 6.35 -9.59 1.89
C VAL A 68 4.97 -9.04 2.20
N ILE A 69 4.90 -7.84 2.77
CA ILE A 69 3.68 -7.03 2.82
C ILE A 69 3.84 -5.90 1.81
N HIS A 70 3.07 -5.97 0.74
CA HIS A 70 3.24 -5.10 -0.42
C HIS A 70 2.29 -3.90 -0.36
N PHE A 71 2.80 -2.77 0.14
CA PHE A 71 2.10 -1.47 0.18
C PHE A 71 2.51 -0.53 -0.95
N ALA A 72 3.64 -0.80 -1.62
CA ALA A 72 4.15 0.09 -2.65
C ALA A 72 3.15 0.21 -3.81
N GLY A 73 2.90 1.44 -4.24
CA GLY A 73 2.00 1.72 -5.35
C GLY A 73 1.51 3.17 -5.36
N LEU A 74 1.21 3.67 -6.54
CA LEU A 74 0.51 4.93 -6.75
C LEU A 74 -0.97 4.72 -6.42
N LYS A 75 -1.61 5.66 -5.70
CA LYS A 75 -2.95 5.45 -5.12
C LYS A 75 -3.96 6.57 -5.39
N ALA A 76 -3.59 7.65 -6.04
CA ALA A 76 -4.47 8.78 -6.27
C ALA A 76 -5.38 8.53 -7.48
N VAL A 77 -6.69 8.35 -7.22
CA VAL A 77 -7.70 8.03 -8.24
C VAL A 77 -7.70 9.05 -9.39
N GLY A 78 -7.80 10.34 -9.07
CA GLY A 78 -7.81 11.40 -10.10
C GLY A 78 -6.54 11.46 -10.92
N GLU A 79 -5.37 11.31 -10.29
CA GLU A 79 -4.08 11.25 -11.00
C GLU A 79 -4.01 10.04 -11.93
N SER A 80 -4.55 8.90 -11.54
CA SER A 80 -4.53 7.69 -12.37
C SER A 80 -5.25 7.89 -13.71
N VAL A 81 -6.30 8.69 -13.72
CA VAL A 81 -7.03 9.02 -14.97
C VAL A 81 -6.18 9.89 -15.90
N ALA A 82 -5.42 10.82 -15.32
CA ALA A 82 -4.55 11.71 -16.10
C ALA A 82 -3.25 11.03 -16.56
N LYS A 83 -2.76 10.03 -15.79
CA LYS A 83 -1.47 9.37 -16.00
C LYS A 83 -1.57 7.84 -15.97
N PRO A 84 -2.44 7.21 -16.76
CA PRO A 84 -2.71 5.78 -16.66
C PRO A 84 -1.47 4.91 -16.88
N LEU A 85 -0.61 5.26 -17.84
CA LEU A 85 0.60 4.50 -18.14
C LEU A 85 1.55 4.41 -16.93
N GLU A 86 1.75 5.53 -16.21
CA GLU A 86 2.58 5.55 -15.01
C GLU A 86 2.00 4.64 -13.92
N TYR A 87 0.67 4.59 -13.78
CA TYR A 87 -0.01 3.72 -12.83
C TYR A 87 0.13 2.25 -13.17
N TYR A 88 -0.01 1.87 -14.44
CA TYR A 88 0.18 0.48 -14.87
C TYR A 88 1.64 0.05 -14.73
N ASP A 89 2.59 0.87 -15.15
CA ASP A 89 4.02 0.57 -15.03
C ASP A 89 4.43 0.44 -13.55
N ASN A 90 4.09 1.41 -12.74
CA ASN A 90 4.47 1.39 -11.32
C ASN A 90 3.78 0.26 -10.54
N ASN A 91 2.46 0.13 -10.65
CA ASN A 91 1.72 -0.79 -9.80
C ASN A 91 1.81 -2.24 -10.30
N ILE A 92 1.56 -2.48 -11.58
CA ILE A 92 1.59 -3.85 -12.13
C ILE A 92 3.04 -4.24 -12.44
N GLY A 93 3.77 -3.41 -13.18
CA GLY A 93 5.17 -3.68 -13.51
C GLY A 93 6.03 -3.89 -12.26
N GLY A 94 5.89 -3.00 -11.27
CA GLY A 94 6.59 -3.13 -9.99
C GLY A 94 6.19 -4.39 -9.21
N THR A 95 4.91 -4.77 -9.21
CA THR A 95 4.46 -6.02 -8.55
C THR A 95 5.04 -7.25 -9.25
N LEU A 96 5.06 -7.27 -10.59
CA LEU A 96 5.63 -8.39 -11.34
C LEU A 96 7.13 -8.54 -11.07
N ALA A 97 7.88 -7.43 -11.10
CA ALA A 97 9.31 -7.43 -10.77
C ALA A 97 9.57 -7.93 -9.34
N LEU A 98 8.80 -7.47 -8.37
CA LEU A 98 8.87 -7.93 -6.99
C LEU A 98 8.60 -9.44 -6.88
N CYS A 99 7.53 -9.93 -7.50
CA CYS A 99 7.17 -11.35 -7.46
C CYS A 99 8.22 -12.25 -8.14
N GLU A 100 8.86 -11.79 -9.21
CA GLU A 100 9.97 -12.50 -9.85
C GLU A 100 11.16 -12.65 -8.89
N VAL A 101 11.54 -11.56 -8.20
CA VAL A 101 12.62 -11.60 -7.20
C VAL A 101 12.25 -12.50 -6.03
N MET A 102 11.02 -12.40 -5.51
CA MET A 102 10.50 -13.26 -4.45
C MET A 102 10.61 -14.73 -4.83
N LYS A 103 10.13 -15.11 -6.03
CA LYS A 103 10.19 -16.47 -6.56
C LYS A 103 11.62 -17.00 -6.62
N ASN A 104 12.54 -16.20 -7.17
CA ASN A 104 13.94 -16.57 -7.36
C ASN A 104 14.71 -16.75 -6.04
N ASN A 105 14.22 -16.14 -4.95
CA ASN A 105 14.79 -16.25 -3.61
C ASN A 105 13.97 -17.15 -2.66
N GLY A 106 13.01 -17.93 -3.18
CA GLY A 106 12.20 -18.85 -2.38
C GLY A 106 11.18 -18.22 -1.44
N CYS A 107 11.00 -16.90 -1.50
CA CYS A 107 9.97 -16.18 -0.73
C CYS A 107 8.64 -16.21 -1.49
N LYS A 108 7.71 -17.05 -1.07
CA LYS A 108 6.42 -17.26 -1.74
C LYS A 108 5.21 -16.82 -0.89
N LYS A 109 5.41 -15.94 0.09
CA LYS A 109 4.33 -15.42 0.95
C LYS A 109 4.17 -13.94 0.73
N ILE A 110 2.98 -13.51 0.28
CA ILE A 110 2.68 -12.10 0.02
C ILE A 110 1.34 -11.69 0.60
N VAL A 111 1.35 -10.58 1.32
CA VAL A 111 0.13 -9.85 1.71
C VAL A 111 0.04 -8.61 0.84
N PHE A 112 -0.98 -8.53 0.01
CA PHE A 112 -1.14 -7.42 -0.93
C PHE A 112 -2.16 -6.40 -0.43
N SER A 113 -1.76 -5.15 -0.41
CA SER A 113 -2.63 -4.00 -0.15
C SER A 113 -3.49 -3.72 -1.38
N SER A 114 -4.63 -4.41 -1.46
CA SER A 114 -5.66 -4.14 -2.44
C SER A 114 -6.56 -2.99 -2.00
N SER A 115 -7.70 -2.81 -2.64
CA SER A 115 -8.61 -1.68 -2.40
C SER A 115 -10.06 -2.10 -2.60
N ALA A 116 -10.98 -1.49 -1.87
CA ALA A 116 -12.41 -1.64 -2.09
C ALA A 116 -12.85 -1.22 -3.50
N THR A 117 -12.05 -0.43 -4.22
CA THR A 117 -12.33 -0.07 -5.62
C THR A 117 -12.42 -1.26 -6.56
N VAL A 118 -11.87 -2.44 -6.18
CA VAL A 118 -11.97 -3.67 -6.97
C VAL A 118 -13.38 -4.22 -7.06
N TYR A 119 -14.29 -3.82 -6.15
CA TYR A 119 -15.69 -4.24 -6.20
C TYR A 119 -16.49 -3.56 -7.31
N GLY A 120 -15.96 -2.48 -7.91
CA GLY A 120 -16.69 -1.72 -8.95
C GLY A 120 -17.95 -1.05 -8.41
N THR A 121 -18.92 -0.82 -9.30
CA THR A 121 -20.18 -0.10 -8.99
C THR A 121 -21.40 -1.01 -8.91
N ASP A 122 -21.29 -2.28 -9.31
CA ASP A 122 -22.45 -3.18 -9.46
C ASP A 122 -22.87 -3.84 -8.14
N ASN A 123 -22.05 -3.75 -7.10
CA ASN A 123 -22.32 -4.37 -5.81
C ASN A 123 -23.10 -3.45 -4.89
N ILE A 124 -24.01 -4.01 -4.11
CA ILE A 124 -24.82 -3.29 -3.11
C ILE A 124 -24.16 -3.44 -1.74
N SER A 125 -24.02 -2.32 -1.03
CA SER A 125 -23.50 -2.31 0.35
C SER A 125 -24.46 -3.05 1.32
N PRO A 126 -23.93 -3.72 2.38
CA PRO A 126 -22.52 -3.82 2.74
C PRO A 126 -21.74 -4.80 1.87
N LEU A 127 -20.52 -4.42 1.48
CA LEU A 127 -19.64 -5.24 0.66
C LEU A 127 -19.07 -6.41 1.47
N LYS A 128 -18.87 -7.56 0.78
CA LYS A 128 -18.29 -8.79 1.35
C LYS A 128 -17.23 -9.34 0.40
N GLU A 129 -16.28 -10.08 0.94
CA GLU A 129 -15.15 -10.64 0.20
C GLU A 129 -15.58 -11.61 -0.91
N SER A 130 -16.72 -12.30 -0.73
CA SER A 130 -17.30 -13.25 -1.70
C SER A 130 -17.98 -12.58 -2.88
N MET A 131 -18.18 -11.26 -2.87
CA MET A 131 -18.83 -10.54 -3.96
C MET A 131 -17.92 -10.46 -5.18
N LYS A 132 -18.56 -10.32 -6.35
CA LYS A 132 -17.87 -10.18 -7.64
C LYS A 132 -16.97 -8.96 -7.62
N THR A 133 -15.77 -9.12 -8.17
CA THR A 133 -14.81 -8.04 -8.40
C THR A 133 -14.68 -7.72 -9.89
N GLY A 134 -14.20 -6.53 -10.21
CA GLY A 134 -14.10 -6.00 -11.57
C GLY A 134 -15.06 -4.82 -11.79
N GLY A 135 -15.21 -4.36 -13.05
CA GLY A 135 -16.03 -3.18 -13.34
C GLY A 135 -15.48 -1.89 -12.71
N THR A 136 -14.17 -1.82 -12.55
CA THR A 136 -13.47 -0.67 -11.97
C THR A 136 -13.64 0.58 -12.83
N THR A 137 -13.76 1.74 -12.20
CA THR A 137 -14.08 3.01 -12.87
C THR A 137 -12.87 3.88 -13.18
N ASN A 138 -11.68 3.46 -12.79
CA ASN A 138 -10.45 4.24 -12.95
C ASN A 138 -9.21 3.34 -13.00
N PRO A 139 -8.09 3.83 -13.60
CA PRO A 139 -6.87 3.03 -13.75
C PRO A 139 -6.28 2.54 -12.43
N TYR A 140 -6.34 3.33 -11.35
CA TYR A 140 -5.88 2.86 -10.04
C TYR A 140 -6.64 1.61 -9.59
N GLY A 141 -7.98 1.65 -9.60
CA GLY A 141 -8.82 0.48 -9.26
C GLY A 141 -8.54 -0.71 -10.17
N THR A 142 -8.35 -0.45 -11.47
CA THR A 142 -8.00 -1.48 -12.45
C THR A 142 -6.64 -2.12 -12.13
N THR A 143 -5.62 -1.35 -11.75
CA THR A 143 -4.31 -1.93 -11.36
C THR A 143 -4.45 -2.85 -10.14
N LYS A 144 -5.23 -2.44 -9.12
CA LYS A 144 -5.46 -3.28 -7.94
C LYS A 144 -6.19 -4.58 -8.29
N TYR A 145 -7.23 -4.51 -9.10
CA TYR A 145 -7.97 -5.67 -9.58
C TYR A 145 -7.10 -6.63 -10.41
N MET A 146 -6.32 -6.11 -11.34
CA MET A 146 -5.41 -6.94 -12.15
C MET A 146 -4.35 -7.62 -11.30
N ILE A 147 -3.81 -6.95 -10.28
CA ILE A 147 -2.83 -7.56 -9.37
C ILE A 147 -3.48 -8.68 -8.54
N GLU A 148 -4.74 -8.54 -8.10
CA GLU A 148 -5.45 -9.64 -7.43
C GLU A 148 -5.51 -10.88 -8.33
N ILE A 149 -5.85 -10.71 -9.62
CA ILE A 149 -5.89 -11.82 -10.59
C ILE A 149 -4.51 -12.45 -10.76
N ILE A 150 -3.47 -11.63 -10.95
CA ILE A 150 -2.09 -12.09 -11.13
C ILE A 150 -1.63 -12.93 -9.94
N LEU A 151 -1.88 -12.46 -8.71
CA LEU A 151 -1.47 -13.16 -7.50
C LEU A 151 -2.28 -14.45 -7.28
N ASP A 152 -3.55 -14.46 -7.62
CA ASP A 152 -4.38 -15.66 -7.59
C ASP A 152 -3.89 -16.71 -8.61
N ASP A 153 -3.49 -16.28 -9.80
CA ASP A 153 -2.92 -17.16 -10.83
C ASP A 153 -1.55 -17.73 -10.39
N PHE A 154 -0.73 -16.97 -9.66
CA PHE A 154 0.49 -17.51 -9.05
C PHE A 154 0.18 -18.62 -8.05
N HIS A 155 -0.80 -18.43 -7.16
CA HIS A 155 -1.23 -19.47 -6.23
C HIS A 155 -1.85 -20.69 -6.95
N LYS A 156 -2.59 -20.49 -8.04
CA LYS A 156 -3.13 -21.61 -8.84
C LYS A 156 -2.04 -22.43 -9.49
N ALA A 157 -1.02 -21.77 -10.05
CA ALA A 157 0.10 -22.40 -10.73
C ALA A 157 1.06 -23.12 -9.76
N ASP A 158 1.24 -22.56 -8.57
CA ASP A 158 2.13 -23.09 -7.53
C ASP A 158 1.52 -22.88 -6.15
N LYS A 159 1.07 -23.96 -5.52
CA LYS A 159 0.37 -23.95 -4.22
C LYS A 159 1.23 -23.53 -3.03
N GLU A 160 2.54 -23.42 -3.20
CA GLU A 160 3.43 -22.87 -2.17
C GLU A 160 3.28 -21.35 -2.03
N TRP A 161 2.73 -20.66 -3.04
CA TRP A 161 2.39 -19.25 -2.91
C TRP A 161 1.26 -19.04 -1.90
N GLY A 162 1.59 -18.44 -0.77
CA GLY A 162 0.64 -17.93 0.21
C GLY A 162 0.27 -16.50 -0.14
N VAL A 163 -0.96 -16.27 -0.63
CA VAL A 163 -1.45 -14.95 -1.04
C VAL A 163 -2.57 -14.50 -0.11
N THR A 164 -2.44 -13.31 0.44
CA THR A 164 -3.51 -12.65 1.21
C THR A 164 -3.81 -11.29 0.58
N LEU A 165 -5.08 -11.04 0.27
CA LEU A 165 -5.55 -9.81 -0.37
C LEU A 165 -6.31 -8.97 0.65
N LEU A 166 -5.81 -7.77 0.99
CA LEU A 166 -6.45 -6.85 1.93
C LEU A 166 -7.13 -5.72 1.15
N ARG A 167 -8.45 -5.78 1.02
CA ARG A 167 -9.25 -4.77 0.31
C ARG A 167 -9.59 -3.61 1.23
N TYR A 168 -8.67 -2.65 1.32
CA TYR A 168 -8.86 -1.45 2.15
C TYR A 168 -9.97 -0.56 1.60
N PHE A 169 -10.81 -0.06 2.49
CA PHE A 169 -11.63 1.12 2.28
C PHE A 169 -10.77 2.38 2.53
N ASN A 170 -11.27 3.35 3.29
CA ASN A 170 -10.50 4.53 3.67
C ASN A 170 -10.04 4.37 5.12
N PRO A 171 -8.82 3.88 5.38
CA PRO A 171 -8.35 3.73 6.75
C PRO A 171 -8.24 5.09 7.43
N VAL A 172 -8.69 5.15 8.66
CA VAL A 172 -8.71 6.35 9.49
C VAL A 172 -8.08 6.03 10.83
N GLY A 173 -7.24 6.92 11.31
CA GLY A 173 -6.63 6.82 12.63
C GLY A 173 -5.21 7.33 12.67
N ALA A 174 -4.69 7.42 13.89
CA ALA A 174 -3.30 7.74 14.17
C ALA A 174 -2.84 6.89 15.35
N HIS A 175 -1.55 6.65 15.45
CA HIS A 175 -0.99 5.92 16.57
C HIS A 175 -1.20 6.68 17.89
N LYS A 176 -1.50 5.96 18.97
CA LYS A 176 -1.79 6.51 20.33
C LYS A 176 -0.70 7.45 20.86
N SER A 177 0.55 7.33 20.39
CA SER A 177 1.63 8.24 20.76
C SER A 177 1.50 9.64 20.17
N GLY A 178 0.61 9.87 19.19
CA GLY A 178 0.52 11.11 18.43
C GLY A 178 1.70 11.42 17.51
N ARG A 179 2.65 10.48 17.34
CA ARG A 179 3.87 10.70 16.57
C ARG A 179 3.76 10.34 15.10
N ILE A 180 2.89 9.40 14.75
CA ILE A 180 2.60 9.00 13.37
C ILE A 180 1.11 9.01 13.09
N GLY A 181 0.75 9.31 11.85
CA GLY A 181 -0.59 9.37 11.33
C GLY A 181 -0.56 9.57 9.83
N GLU A 182 -1.69 9.93 9.22
CA GLU A 182 -1.75 10.26 7.80
C GLU A 182 -1.28 11.69 7.57
N ASP A 183 -0.13 11.84 6.87
CA ASP A 183 0.47 13.14 6.51
C ASP A 183 0.79 13.13 5.00
N PRO A 184 -0.22 13.36 4.15
CA PRO A 184 -0.03 13.33 2.70
C PRO A 184 0.79 14.53 2.21
N LYS A 185 1.63 14.32 1.19
CA LYS A 185 2.27 15.40 0.46
C LYS A 185 1.22 16.11 -0.43
N GLY A 186 1.13 17.42 -0.32
CA GLY A 186 0.22 18.24 -1.11
C GLY A 186 -1.24 18.21 -0.62
N ILE A 187 -2.18 18.29 -1.56
CA ILE A 187 -3.62 18.30 -1.25
C ILE A 187 -4.06 16.90 -0.82
N PRO A 188 -4.72 16.75 0.35
CA PRO A 188 -5.22 15.46 0.79
C PRO A 188 -6.24 14.84 -0.16
N ASN A 189 -6.21 13.51 -0.30
CA ASN A 189 -7.24 12.77 -1.04
C ASN A 189 -8.28 12.12 -0.13
N ASN A 190 -7.98 12.00 1.17
CA ASN A 190 -8.88 11.41 2.17
C ASN A 190 -9.49 12.48 3.07
N LEU A 191 -10.66 12.20 3.59
CA LEU A 191 -11.44 13.14 4.40
C LEU A 191 -10.71 13.58 5.69
N MET A 192 -10.12 12.64 6.44
CA MET A 192 -9.52 12.95 7.74
C MET A 192 -8.31 13.90 7.68
N PRO A 193 -7.38 13.78 6.74
CA PRO A 193 -6.34 14.80 6.56
C PRO A 193 -6.89 16.19 6.22
N TYR A 194 -7.98 16.26 5.45
CA TYR A 194 -8.68 17.54 5.21
C TYR A 194 -9.22 18.16 6.49
N ILE A 195 -9.96 17.37 7.28
CA ILE A 195 -10.51 17.82 8.57
C ILE A 195 -9.37 18.28 9.48
N SER A 196 -8.29 17.51 9.59
CA SER A 196 -7.13 17.84 10.42
C SER A 196 -6.46 19.15 9.98
N GLN A 197 -6.33 19.38 8.68
CA GLN A 197 -5.71 20.60 8.15
C GLN A 197 -6.62 21.83 8.36
N VAL A 198 -7.93 21.67 8.31
CA VAL A 198 -8.87 22.75 8.70
C VAL A 198 -8.77 23.02 10.19
N ALA A 199 -8.77 21.98 11.02
CA ALA A 199 -8.70 22.11 12.48
C ALA A 199 -7.45 22.84 12.99
N VAL A 200 -6.31 22.68 12.30
CA VAL A 200 -5.06 23.38 12.64
C VAL A 200 -4.84 24.68 11.85
N GLY A 201 -5.82 25.12 11.08
CA GLY A 201 -5.78 26.38 10.33
C GLY A 201 -4.90 26.37 9.07
N LYS A 202 -4.48 25.20 8.57
CA LYS A 202 -3.78 25.09 7.29
C LYS A 202 -4.70 25.29 6.09
N LEU A 203 -5.96 24.88 6.22
CA LEU A 203 -7.03 25.12 5.26
C LEU A 203 -8.15 25.94 5.91
N GLU A 204 -8.79 26.78 5.13
CA GLU A 204 -9.84 27.67 5.62
C GLU A 204 -11.13 26.93 5.97
N LYS A 205 -11.51 25.97 5.11
CA LYS A 205 -12.79 25.25 5.22
C LYS A 205 -12.75 23.90 4.55
N LEU A 206 -13.67 23.04 4.94
CA LEU A 206 -13.96 21.77 4.29
C LEU A 206 -14.96 22.00 3.14
N GLY A 207 -14.64 21.50 1.95
CA GLY A 207 -15.57 21.48 0.81
C GLY A 207 -16.54 20.31 0.90
N VAL A 208 -17.83 20.56 0.72
CA VAL A 208 -18.86 19.51 0.55
C VAL A 208 -19.37 19.61 -0.89
N PHE A 209 -19.29 18.51 -1.63
CA PHE A 209 -19.53 18.46 -3.08
C PHE A 209 -20.91 17.89 -3.43
N GLY A 210 -21.84 17.91 -2.55
CA GLY A 210 -23.22 17.43 -2.71
C GLY A 210 -23.71 16.66 -1.48
N ASP A 211 -25.00 16.35 -1.46
CA ASP A 211 -25.69 15.65 -0.38
C ASP A 211 -26.66 14.57 -0.92
N ASP A 212 -26.54 14.25 -2.20
CA ASP A 212 -27.44 13.38 -2.99
C ASP A 212 -26.83 11.99 -3.33
N TYR A 213 -25.86 11.54 -2.55
CA TYR A 213 -25.19 10.24 -2.74
C TYR A 213 -25.97 9.08 -2.12
#